data_3504d9ba13a9999b5e862a301b3870a9
#
_entry.id   3504d9ba13a9999b5e862a301b3870a9
#
_cell.length_a   1.000
_cell.length_b   1.000
_cell.length_c   1.000
_cell.angle_alpha   90.00
_cell.angle_beta   90.00
_cell.angle_gamma   90.00
#
_symmetry.space_group_name_H-M   'P 1'
#
loop_
_entity.id
_entity.type
_entity.pdbx_description
1 polymer ?
#
loop_
_entity_poly.entity_id
_entity_poly.type
_entity_poly.pdbx_seq_one_letter_code
_entity_poly.pdbx_strand_id
1 'polypeptide(L)'
;MVDSDARGQLRQLTLAVGRLAASADEQRQALAGAVVADELALDYASAYDLLPTLIGQGVSLGDVAEGLARHLDGLLSVPPGAEFWSEAALVDDPAWEEVRTTARALQTYLPVE
;
A
#
# COMPACT_ATOMS: atom_id res chain seq x y z
N MET A 1 -13.28 -15.47 -16.85
CA MET A 1 -13.24 -15.92 -15.44
C MET A 1 -11.92 -15.48 -14.85
N VAL A 2 -11.97 -14.82 -13.70
CA VAL A 2 -10.74 -14.39 -13.03
C VAL A 2 -10.08 -15.61 -12.40
N ASP A 3 -8.80 -15.78 -12.70
CA ASP A 3 -7.98 -16.84 -12.14
C ASP A 3 -7.91 -16.74 -10.62
N SER A 4 -7.80 -17.85 -9.92
CA SER A 4 -7.64 -17.89 -8.47
C SER A 4 -6.37 -17.15 -8.02
N ASP A 5 -5.30 -17.19 -8.82
CA ASP A 5 -4.06 -16.45 -8.55
C ASP A 5 -4.29 -14.94 -8.64
N ALA A 6 -5.08 -14.49 -9.62
CA ALA A 6 -5.42 -13.08 -9.75
C ALA A 6 -6.24 -12.58 -8.55
N ARG A 7 -7.15 -13.40 -8.04
CA ARG A 7 -7.93 -13.07 -6.84
C ARG A 7 -7.03 -12.95 -5.61
N GLY A 8 -6.08 -13.87 -5.45
CA GLY A 8 -5.12 -13.83 -4.36
C GLY A 8 -4.23 -12.60 -4.43
N GLN A 9 -3.78 -12.24 -5.61
CA GLN A 9 -2.96 -11.06 -5.84
C GLN A 9 -3.74 -9.77 -5.55
N LEU A 10 -4.99 -9.69 -6.00
CA LEU A 10 -5.84 -8.53 -5.74
C LEU A 10 -6.13 -8.40 -4.25
N ARG A 11 -6.37 -9.51 -3.57
CA ARG A 11 -6.57 -9.53 -2.13
C ARG A 11 -5.33 -9.04 -1.39
N GLN A 12 -4.14 -9.45 -1.83
CA GLN A 12 -2.88 -9.01 -1.25
C GLN A 12 -2.71 -7.49 -1.38
N LEU A 13 -3.03 -6.94 -2.56
CA LEU A 13 -3.01 -5.50 -2.77
C LEU A 13 -4.00 -4.79 -1.86
N THR A 14 -5.21 -5.30 -1.76
CA THR A 14 -6.26 -4.74 -0.90
C THR A 14 -5.82 -4.71 0.57
N LEU A 15 -5.22 -5.79 1.05
CA LEU A 15 -4.71 -5.86 2.42
C LEU A 15 -3.56 -4.89 2.66
N ALA A 16 -2.60 -4.80 1.71
CA ALA A 16 -1.47 -3.89 1.84
C ALA A 16 -1.92 -2.44 1.87
N VAL A 17 -2.86 -2.06 1.00
CA VAL A 17 -3.44 -0.71 0.98
C VAL A 17 -4.19 -0.43 2.28
N GLY A 18 -4.95 -1.40 2.79
CA GLY A 18 -5.67 -1.28 4.06
C GLY A 18 -4.74 -0.98 5.23
N ARG A 19 -3.58 -1.62 5.27
CA ARG A 19 -2.57 -1.36 6.31
C ARG A 19 -1.96 0.03 6.19
N LEU A 20 -1.72 0.50 4.96
CA LEU A 20 -1.22 1.87 4.73
C LEU A 20 -2.28 2.92 5.06
N ALA A 21 -3.55 2.59 4.91
CA ALA A 21 -4.67 3.48 5.20
C ALA A 21 -4.99 3.59 6.69
N ALA A 22 -4.50 2.66 7.50
CA ALA A 22 -4.73 2.64 8.94
C ALA A 22 -4.04 3.82 9.64
N SER A 23 -4.46 4.14 10.86
CA SER A 23 -3.79 5.17 11.66
C SER A 23 -2.38 4.74 12.04
N ALA A 24 -1.53 5.71 12.40
CA ALA A 24 -0.17 5.42 12.85
C ALA A 24 -0.17 4.48 14.06
N ASP A 25 -1.09 4.65 14.99
CA ASP A 25 -1.19 3.78 16.17
C ASP A 25 -1.56 2.35 15.78
N GLU A 26 -2.53 2.19 14.86
CA GLU A 26 -2.92 0.88 14.37
C GLU A 26 -1.78 0.20 13.62
N GLN A 27 -1.04 0.97 12.81
CA GLN A 27 0.13 0.47 12.08
C GLN A 27 1.21 -0.06 13.03
N ARG A 28 1.48 0.69 14.09
CA ARG A 28 2.48 0.29 15.10
C ARG A 28 2.05 -0.97 15.86
N GLN A 29 0.76 -1.09 16.20
CA GLN A 29 0.23 -2.25 16.90
C GLN A 29 0.23 -3.51 16.04
N ALA A 30 -0.12 -3.36 14.75
CA ALA A 30 -0.23 -4.50 13.84
C ALA A 30 1.11 -5.20 13.60
N LEU A 31 2.22 -4.45 13.67
CA LEU A 31 3.56 -4.95 13.38
C LEU A 31 4.49 -4.79 14.59
N ALA A 32 3.96 -4.98 15.79
CA ALA A 32 4.72 -4.82 17.03
C ALA A 32 6.02 -5.66 17.00
N GLY A 33 7.16 -5.01 17.26
CA GLY A 33 8.47 -5.66 17.26
C GLY A 33 9.16 -5.69 15.90
N ALA A 34 8.50 -5.25 14.82
CA ALA A 34 9.08 -5.16 13.48
C ALA A 34 9.48 -3.72 13.16
N VAL A 35 10.23 -3.53 12.08
CA VAL A 35 10.49 -2.20 11.51
C VAL A 35 9.24 -1.84 10.67
N VAL A 36 8.30 -1.16 11.32
CA VAL A 36 6.93 -0.98 10.80
C VAL A 36 6.91 -0.31 9.44
N ALA A 37 7.65 0.80 9.29
CA ALA A 37 7.66 1.55 8.04
C ALA A 37 8.16 0.70 6.87
N ASP A 38 9.28 -0.03 7.06
CA ASP A 38 9.83 -0.90 6.03
C ASP A 38 8.87 -2.01 5.65
N GLU A 39 8.25 -2.65 6.65
CA GLU A 39 7.31 -3.76 6.39
C GLU A 39 6.08 -3.30 5.61
N LEU A 40 5.52 -2.15 5.97
CA LEU A 40 4.38 -1.59 5.24
C LEU A 40 4.72 -1.31 3.78
N ALA A 41 5.89 -0.72 3.53
CA ALA A 41 6.34 -0.40 2.18
C ALA A 41 6.65 -1.65 1.37
N LEU A 42 7.30 -2.65 1.97
CA LEU A 42 7.62 -3.91 1.30
C LEU A 42 6.37 -4.69 0.93
N ASP A 43 5.39 -4.76 1.82
CA ASP A 43 4.12 -5.41 1.55
C ASP A 43 3.42 -4.76 0.36
N TYR A 44 3.38 -3.44 0.33
CA TYR A 44 2.75 -2.70 -0.76
C TYR A 44 3.54 -2.89 -2.06
N ALA A 45 4.86 -2.76 -2.04
CA ALA A 45 5.70 -2.89 -3.23
C ALA A 45 5.53 -4.27 -3.87
N SER A 46 5.50 -5.33 -3.06
CA SER A 46 5.29 -6.69 -3.56
C SER A 46 3.94 -6.84 -4.25
N ALA A 47 2.90 -6.27 -3.67
CA ALA A 47 1.56 -6.32 -4.24
C ALA A 47 1.46 -5.44 -5.49
N TYR A 48 2.05 -4.27 -5.48
CA TYR A 48 2.04 -3.33 -6.61
C TYR A 48 2.77 -3.90 -7.82
N ASP A 49 3.87 -4.62 -7.61
CA ASP A 49 4.63 -5.26 -8.70
C ASP A 49 3.80 -6.26 -9.48
N LEU A 50 2.75 -6.80 -8.87
CA LEU A 50 1.83 -7.74 -9.51
C LEU A 50 0.70 -7.06 -10.29
N LEU A 51 0.56 -5.74 -10.17
CA LEU A 51 -0.53 -5.01 -10.82
C LEU A 51 -0.53 -5.15 -12.35
N PRO A 52 0.61 -5.04 -13.08
CA PRO A 52 0.61 -5.28 -14.51
C PRO A 52 0.11 -6.66 -14.89
N THR A 53 0.43 -7.68 -14.09
CA THR A 53 -0.04 -9.05 -14.30
C THR A 53 -1.56 -9.12 -14.12
N LEU A 54 -2.10 -8.47 -13.10
CA LEU A 54 -3.55 -8.41 -12.87
C LEU A 54 -4.27 -7.76 -14.04
N ILE A 55 -3.74 -6.64 -14.54
CA ILE A 55 -4.32 -5.94 -15.70
C ILE A 55 -4.29 -6.85 -16.93
N GLY A 56 -3.18 -7.57 -17.15
CA GLY A 56 -3.04 -8.53 -18.24
C GLY A 56 -4.01 -9.69 -18.15
N GLN A 57 -4.52 -10.00 -16.96
CA GLN A 57 -5.51 -11.05 -16.72
C GLN A 57 -6.96 -10.52 -16.75
N GLY A 58 -7.15 -9.28 -17.15
CA GLY A 58 -8.48 -8.69 -17.28
C GLY A 58 -9.01 -8.00 -16.02
N VAL A 59 -8.19 -7.89 -14.97
CA VAL A 59 -8.56 -7.15 -13.76
C VAL A 59 -8.20 -5.70 -13.97
N SER A 60 -9.17 -4.80 -13.95
CA SER A 60 -8.93 -3.37 -14.07
C SER A 60 -9.45 -2.64 -12.82
N LEU A 61 -8.63 -1.76 -12.28
CA LEU A 61 -9.03 -0.92 -11.15
C LEU A 61 -9.64 0.41 -11.63
N GLY A 62 -9.44 0.74 -12.90
CA GLY A 62 -9.84 2.03 -13.45
C GLY A 62 -8.71 3.08 -13.36
N ASP A 63 -8.79 4.10 -14.19
CA ASP A 63 -7.72 5.09 -14.34
C ASP A 63 -7.41 5.83 -13.03
N VAL A 64 -8.43 6.19 -12.27
CA VAL A 64 -8.24 6.91 -11.00
C VAL A 64 -7.50 6.04 -9.98
N ALA A 65 -7.96 4.79 -9.81
CA ALA A 65 -7.32 3.88 -8.87
C ALA A 65 -5.89 3.55 -9.27
N GLU A 66 -5.64 3.32 -10.55
CA GLU A 66 -4.29 3.04 -11.05
C GLU A 66 -3.36 4.25 -10.88
N GLY A 67 -3.88 5.47 -11.05
CA GLY A 67 -3.15 6.70 -10.79
C GLY A 67 -2.80 6.87 -9.31
N LEU A 68 -3.75 6.57 -8.43
CA LEU A 68 -3.52 6.60 -6.98
C LEU A 68 -2.49 5.56 -6.56
N ALA A 69 -2.55 4.35 -7.12
CA ALA A 69 -1.59 3.30 -6.83
C ALA A 69 -0.17 3.71 -7.24
N ARG A 70 -0.02 4.34 -8.40
CA ARG A 70 1.26 4.84 -8.88
C ARG A 70 1.79 5.96 -8.00
N HIS A 71 0.92 6.88 -7.59
CA HIS A 71 1.29 7.97 -6.68
C HIS A 71 1.77 7.41 -5.33
N LEU A 72 1.06 6.44 -4.80
CA LEU A 72 1.43 5.78 -3.55
C LEU A 72 2.80 5.09 -3.65
N ASP A 73 3.04 4.39 -4.76
CA ASP A 73 4.35 3.78 -5.02
C ASP A 73 5.46 4.83 -5.04
N GLY A 74 5.21 5.97 -5.66
CA GLY A 74 6.15 7.08 -5.69
C GLY A 74 6.46 7.64 -4.30
N LEU A 75 5.43 7.78 -3.46
CA LEU A 75 5.61 8.25 -2.08
C LEU A 75 6.46 7.30 -1.24
N LEU A 76 6.38 6.00 -1.52
CA LEU A 76 7.12 4.98 -0.79
C LEU A 76 8.50 4.67 -1.39
N SER A 77 8.84 5.28 -2.53
CA SER A 77 10.13 5.10 -3.19
C SER A 77 11.19 6.03 -2.62
N VAL A 78 11.44 5.90 -1.31
CA VAL A 78 12.40 6.72 -0.57
C VAL A 78 13.67 5.89 -0.33
N PRO A 79 14.88 6.46 -0.53
CA PRO A 79 16.12 5.71 -0.35
C PRO A 79 16.24 5.09 1.04
N PRO A 80 16.86 3.89 1.15
CA PRO A 80 17.15 3.28 2.45
C PRO A 80 18.02 4.21 3.29
N GLY A 81 17.77 4.24 4.60
CA GLY A 81 18.53 5.07 5.52
C GLY A 81 18.00 6.50 5.66
N ALA A 82 17.01 6.90 4.86
CA ALA A 82 16.35 8.18 5.03
C ALA A 82 15.52 8.22 6.32
N GLU A 83 15.37 9.40 6.88
CA GLU A 83 14.61 9.58 8.11
C GLU A 83 13.14 9.17 7.98
N PHE A 84 12.60 9.21 6.76
CA PHE A 84 11.27 8.72 6.42
C PHE A 84 10.98 7.33 7.01
N TRP A 85 12.00 6.48 7.10
CA TRP A 85 11.85 5.09 7.57
C TRP A 85 11.88 4.94 9.09
N SER A 86 12.08 6.03 9.83
CA SER A 86 12.09 5.98 11.28
C SER A 86 10.68 5.83 11.85
N GLU A 87 10.59 5.30 13.06
CA GLU A 87 9.30 5.20 13.77
C GLU A 87 8.73 6.58 14.08
N ALA A 88 9.58 7.55 14.40
CA ALA A 88 9.16 8.92 14.64
C ALA A 88 8.54 9.53 13.37
N ALA A 89 9.13 9.29 12.20
CA ALA A 89 8.61 9.78 10.93
C ALA A 89 7.26 9.16 10.61
N LEU A 90 7.07 7.88 10.88
CA LEU A 90 5.79 7.20 10.68
C LEU A 90 4.65 7.93 11.40
N VAL A 91 4.92 8.45 12.59
CA VAL A 91 3.93 9.16 13.41
C VAL A 91 3.79 10.63 12.98
N ASP A 92 4.90 11.33 12.76
CA ASP A 92 4.92 12.79 12.68
C ASP A 92 5.23 13.38 11.30
N ASP A 93 5.80 12.59 10.36
CA ASP A 93 6.19 13.12 9.07
C ASP A 93 4.96 13.34 8.18
N PRO A 94 4.79 14.56 7.62
CA PRO A 94 3.71 14.83 6.67
C PRO A 94 3.69 13.90 5.47
N ALA A 95 4.84 13.38 5.05
CA ALA A 95 4.92 12.41 3.96
C ALA A 95 4.16 11.13 4.28
N TRP A 96 4.26 10.62 5.52
CA TRP A 96 3.48 9.46 5.96
C TRP A 96 1.99 9.76 6.06
N GLU A 97 1.63 10.98 6.44
CA GLU A 97 0.23 11.40 6.43
C GLU A 97 -0.33 11.41 5.01
N GLU A 98 0.47 11.84 4.03
CA GLU A 98 0.08 11.78 2.62
C GLU A 98 -0.06 10.34 2.14
N VAL A 99 0.82 9.44 2.56
CA VAL A 99 0.72 8.00 2.28
C VAL A 99 -0.62 7.47 2.78
N ARG A 100 -0.97 7.75 4.02
CA ARG A 100 -2.23 7.29 4.61
C ARG A 100 -3.45 7.86 3.88
N THR A 101 -3.42 9.13 3.55
CA THR A 101 -4.52 9.81 2.83
C THR A 101 -4.70 9.22 1.43
N THR A 102 -3.60 9.01 0.71
CA THR A 102 -3.62 8.41 -0.63
C THR A 102 -4.14 6.97 -0.57
N ALA A 103 -3.67 6.21 0.42
CA ALA A 103 -4.12 4.82 0.61
C ALA A 103 -5.62 4.75 0.90
N ARG A 104 -6.14 5.66 1.72
CA ARG A 104 -7.59 5.72 2.01
C ARG A 104 -8.39 6.03 0.75
N ALA A 105 -7.92 6.94 -0.09
CA ALA A 105 -8.57 7.24 -1.36
C ALA A 105 -8.56 6.02 -2.29
N LEU A 106 -7.42 5.34 -2.41
CA LEU A 106 -7.29 4.12 -3.21
C LEU A 106 -8.20 3.01 -2.69
N GLN A 107 -8.31 2.86 -1.38
CA GLN A 107 -9.11 1.82 -0.74
C GLN A 107 -10.57 1.85 -1.18
N THR A 108 -11.11 3.02 -1.50
CA THR A 108 -12.50 3.16 -1.96
C THR A 108 -12.74 2.51 -3.32
N TYR A 109 -11.69 2.24 -4.09
CA TYR A 109 -11.77 1.62 -5.41
C TYR A 109 -11.42 0.13 -5.39
N LEU A 110 -11.04 -0.40 -4.23
CA LEU A 110 -10.66 -1.80 -4.09
C LEU A 110 -11.79 -2.62 -3.49
N PRO A 111 -11.83 -3.95 -3.74
CA PRO A 111 -12.85 -4.80 -3.15
C PRO A 111 -12.83 -4.74 -1.63
N VAL A 112 -14.01 -4.76 -1.02
CA VAL A 112 -14.17 -4.85 0.43
C VAL A 112 -14.22 -6.33 0.80
N GLU A 113 -13.42 -6.71 1.77
CA GLU A 113 -13.45 -8.08 2.29
C GLU A 113 -14.19 -8.17 3.61
#